data_0df5a3a6537c51acfe0bbd48d5742711
#
_entry.id   0df5a3a6537c51acfe0bbd48d5742711
#
_cell.length_a   1.000
_cell.length_b   1.000
_cell.length_c   1.000
_cell.angle_alpha   90.00
_cell.angle_beta   90.00
_cell.angle_gamma   90.00
#
_symmetry.space_group_name_H-M   'P 1'
#
loop_
_entity.id
_entity.type
_entity.pdbx_description
1 polymer ?
#
loop_
_entity_poly.entity_id
_entity_poly.type
_entity_poly.pdbx_seq_one_letter_code
_entity_poly.pdbx_strand_id
1 'polypeptide(L)'
;QQIEEMIHFREQYYDSFIEMVDEEMWDAYDANENKLGFEVRRSMAKSLPEGVYHIVVMVYTVTKTGKVLTTQRSRNKTNSLKWEVTGGSIISGETPRTGAVRELLEETGIRKSPEDLIELYKYTDDTRHCIYYGYLNICDDEQHIKLQQGETMDYMYMPYEEFLDFIMSERFIPSEQRRFKLHSEHIVK
;
A
#
# COMPACT_ATOMS: atom_id res chain seq x y z
N GLN A 1 -9.77 -9.65 -44.13
CA GLN A 1 -10.74 -9.93 -43.05
C GLN A 1 -10.23 -11.06 -42.10
N GLN A 2 -10.01 -12.31 -42.57
CA GLN A 2 -9.50 -13.39 -41.72
C GLN A 2 -8.10 -13.10 -41.11
N ILE A 3 -7.21 -12.46 -41.86
CA ILE A 3 -5.87 -12.09 -41.40
C ILE A 3 -5.97 -10.95 -40.36
N GLU A 4 -6.85 -10.00 -40.55
CA GLU A 4 -7.09 -8.91 -39.60
C GLU A 4 -7.70 -9.42 -38.30
N GLU A 5 -8.63 -10.37 -38.34
CA GLU A 5 -9.20 -11.03 -37.17
C GLU A 5 -8.15 -11.84 -36.40
N MET A 6 -7.22 -12.52 -37.11
CA MET A 6 -6.11 -13.24 -36.49
C MET A 6 -5.08 -12.29 -35.84
N ILE A 7 -4.81 -11.14 -36.44
CA ILE A 7 -3.89 -10.14 -35.88
C ILE A 7 -4.51 -9.56 -34.61
N HIS A 8 -5.77 -9.15 -34.67
CA HIS A 8 -6.50 -8.60 -33.51
C HIS A 8 -6.60 -9.61 -32.36
N PHE A 9 -6.90 -10.87 -32.66
CA PHE A 9 -6.92 -11.96 -31.67
C PHE A 9 -5.53 -12.17 -31.05
N ARG A 10 -4.45 -12.15 -31.83
CA ARG A 10 -3.08 -12.30 -31.36
C ARG A 10 -2.65 -11.14 -30.46
N GLU A 11 -2.97 -9.89 -30.83
CA GLU A 11 -2.68 -8.71 -30.02
C GLU A 11 -3.41 -8.76 -28.68
N GLN A 12 -4.70 -9.09 -28.68
CA GLN A 12 -5.50 -9.22 -27.46
C GLN A 12 -4.99 -10.31 -26.52
N TYR A 13 -4.55 -11.46 -27.06
CA TYR A 13 -3.96 -12.53 -26.26
C TYR A 13 -2.55 -12.18 -25.78
N TYR A 14 -1.77 -11.47 -26.57
CA TYR A 14 -0.44 -11.04 -26.19
C TYR A 14 -0.47 -10.03 -25.07
N ASP A 15 -1.36 -9.04 -25.15
CA ASP A 15 -1.56 -8.05 -24.10
C ASP A 15 -2.06 -8.71 -22.80
N SER A 16 -3.02 -9.63 -22.89
CA SER A 16 -3.50 -10.41 -21.73
C SER A 16 -2.42 -11.29 -21.12
N PHE A 17 -1.53 -11.84 -21.96
CA PHE A 17 -0.39 -12.64 -21.50
C PHE A 17 0.70 -11.78 -20.84
N ILE A 18 0.99 -10.60 -21.39
CA ILE A 18 1.89 -9.62 -20.79
C ILE A 18 1.36 -9.14 -19.44
N GLU A 19 0.09 -8.75 -19.36
CA GLU A 19 -0.55 -8.38 -18.09
C GLU A 19 -0.46 -9.49 -17.04
N MET A 20 -0.56 -10.75 -17.47
CA MET A 20 -0.47 -11.90 -16.57
C MET A 20 0.97 -12.23 -16.14
N VAL A 21 1.98 -11.90 -16.97
CA VAL A 21 3.40 -12.13 -16.67
C VAL A 21 3.98 -11.04 -15.78
N ASP A 22 3.51 -9.79 -15.93
CA ASP A 22 3.95 -8.65 -15.11
C ASP A 22 3.12 -8.47 -13.85
N GLU A 23 2.20 -9.37 -13.55
CA GLU A 23 1.37 -9.28 -12.36
C GLU A 23 2.18 -9.49 -11.08
N GLU A 24 1.97 -8.59 -10.13
CA GLU A 24 2.59 -8.64 -8.81
C GLU A 24 2.23 -9.93 -8.05
N MET A 25 3.26 -10.62 -7.59
CA MET A 25 3.17 -11.87 -6.83
C MET A 25 3.47 -11.63 -5.35
N TRP A 26 2.71 -12.28 -4.48
CA TRP A 26 2.86 -12.18 -3.04
C TRP A 26 3.11 -13.55 -2.43
N ASP A 27 4.00 -13.64 -1.45
CA ASP A 27 4.09 -14.84 -0.61
C ASP A 27 2.76 -15.06 0.13
N ALA A 28 2.29 -16.30 0.17
CA ALA A 28 1.13 -16.68 0.96
C ALA A 28 1.53 -17.03 2.41
N TYR A 29 0.73 -16.58 3.36
CA TYR A 29 0.92 -16.79 4.80
C TYR A 29 -0.33 -17.41 5.45
N ASP A 30 -0.17 -18.06 6.59
CA ASP A 30 -1.27 -18.37 7.50
C ASP A 30 -1.58 -17.18 8.44
N ALA A 31 -2.60 -17.28 9.28
CA ALA A 31 -2.99 -16.23 10.22
C ALA A 31 -1.91 -15.92 11.30
N ASN A 32 -0.94 -16.83 11.50
CA ASN A 32 0.17 -16.67 12.41
C ASN A 32 1.45 -16.18 11.70
N GLU A 33 1.32 -15.78 10.42
CA GLU A 33 2.42 -15.29 9.60
C GLU A 33 3.48 -16.36 9.25
N ASN A 34 3.12 -17.61 9.25
CA ASN A 34 3.99 -18.65 8.70
C ASN A 34 3.81 -18.67 7.18
N LYS A 35 4.93 -18.64 6.41
CA LYS A 35 4.87 -18.82 4.96
C LYS A 35 4.30 -20.19 4.61
N LEU A 36 3.34 -20.22 3.69
CA LEU A 36 2.70 -21.46 3.22
C LEU A 36 3.49 -22.15 2.08
N GLY A 37 4.57 -21.53 1.58
CA GLY A 37 5.44 -22.10 0.57
C GLY A 37 4.93 -22.00 -0.87
N PHE A 38 3.92 -21.14 -1.10
CA PHE A 38 3.43 -20.79 -2.45
C PHE A 38 3.14 -19.29 -2.54
N GLU A 39 2.98 -18.82 -3.76
CA GLU A 39 2.68 -17.42 -4.06
C GLU A 39 1.24 -17.27 -4.54
N VAL A 40 0.67 -16.10 -4.31
CA VAL A 40 -0.65 -15.68 -4.81
C VAL A 40 -0.53 -14.44 -5.68
N ARG A 41 -1.42 -14.30 -6.65
CA ARG A 41 -1.44 -13.14 -7.56
C ARG A 41 -2.23 -11.99 -6.94
N ARG A 42 -1.82 -10.77 -7.22
CA ARG A 42 -2.53 -9.55 -6.80
C ARG A 42 -4.00 -9.56 -7.23
N SER A 43 -4.33 -10.08 -8.41
CA SER A 43 -5.70 -10.23 -8.91
C SER A 43 -6.58 -11.10 -8.00
N MET A 44 -5.98 -12.00 -7.23
CA MET A 44 -6.67 -12.89 -6.28
C MET A 44 -6.94 -12.24 -4.91
N ALA A 45 -6.50 -11.01 -4.66
CA ALA A 45 -6.60 -10.35 -3.35
C ALA A 45 -8.00 -10.40 -2.71
N LYS A 46 -9.07 -10.39 -3.53
CA LYS A 46 -10.47 -10.44 -3.07
C LYS A 46 -11.05 -11.85 -2.97
N SER A 47 -10.30 -12.86 -3.37
CA SER A 47 -10.74 -14.26 -3.48
C SER A 47 -9.72 -15.24 -2.92
N LEU A 48 -8.88 -14.79 -1.99
CA LEU A 48 -7.95 -15.68 -1.31
C LEU A 48 -8.72 -16.78 -0.56
N PRO A 49 -8.23 -18.03 -0.59
CA PRO A 49 -8.84 -19.12 0.16
C PRO A 49 -8.86 -18.84 1.67
N GLU A 50 -9.77 -19.49 2.39
CA GLU A 50 -9.76 -19.44 3.85
C GLU A 50 -8.42 -19.91 4.42
N GLY A 51 -7.89 -19.17 5.40
CA GLY A 51 -6.59 -19.45 6.02
C GLY A 51 -5.38 -18.99 5.21
N VAL A 52 -5.58 -18.36 4.05
CA VAL A 52 -4.50 -17.78 3.24
C VAL A 52 -4.52 -16.25 3.34
N TYR A 53 -3.41 -15.68 3.71
CA TYR A 53 -3.21 -14.23 3.94
C TYR A 53 -2.05 -13.71 3.11
N HIS A 54 -2.06 -12.40 2.87
CA HIS A 54 -0.89 -11.67 2.38
C HIS A 54 -0.55 -10.49 3.31
N ILE A 55 0.65 -9.95 3.21
CA ILE A 55 1.09 -8.86 4.08
C ILE A 55 0.90 -7.51 3.38
N VAL A 56 0.37 -6.55 4.11
CA VAL A 56 0.18 -5.15 3.69
C VAL A 56 0.91 -4.23 4.67
N VAL A 57 1.64 -3.28 4.15
CA VAL A 57 2.38 -2.29 4.93
C VAL A 57 1.77 -0.91 4.78
N MET A 58 1.81 -0.13 5.86
CA MET A 58 1.39 1.26 5.93
C MET A 58 2.52 2.09 6.54
N VAL A 59 2.85 3.22 5.94
CA VAL A 59 3.94 4.09 6.41
C VAL A 59 3.40 5.49 6.69
N TYR A 60 3.37 5.85 7.96
CA TYR A 60 3.04 7.20 8.42
C TYR A 60 4.32 8.05 8.39
N THR A 61 4.41 8.98 7.47
CA THR A 61 5.56 9.89 7.38
C THR A 61 5.27 11.18 8.12
N VAL A 62 6.09 11.47 9.13
CA VAL A 62 5.99 12.67 9.97
C VAL A 62 7.30 13.46 9.94
N THR A 63 7.19 14.77 9.97
CA THR A 63 8.34 15.65 10.16
C THR A 63 8.60 15.89 11.65
N LYS A 64 9.83 16.24 12.02
CA LYS A 64 10.15 16.67 13.40
C LYS A 64 9.40 17.94 13.83
N THR A 65 8.85 18.68 12.86
CA THR A 65 8.00 19.86 13.11
C THR A 65 6.53 19.51 13.30
N GLY A 66 6.17 18.21 13.34
CA GLY A 66 4.82 17.73 13.63
C GLY A 66 3.85 17.74 12.44
N LYS A 67 4.36 17.70 11.21
CA LYS A 67 3.52 17.58 10.01
C LYS A 67 3.45 16.15 9.50
N VAL A 68 2.29 15.73 9.03
CA VAL A 68 2.01 14.40 8.48
C VAL A 68 1.86 14.50 6.97
N LEU A 69 2.55 13.61 6.24
CA LEU A 69 2.40 13.46 4.78
C LEU A 69 1.20 12.59 4.46
N THR A 70 0.36 13.06 3.54
CA THR A 70 -0.69 12.26 2.90
C THR A 70 -0.58 12.36 1.39
N THR A 71 -0.98 11.31 0.68
CA THR A 71 -1.01 11.27 -0.78
C THR A 71 -2.43 11.09 -1.29
N GLN A 72 -2.71 11.58 -2.50
CA GLN A 72 -4.01 11.42 -3.14
C GLN A 72 -3.94 10.37 -4.25
N ARG A 73 -4.83 9.40 -4.20
CA ARG A 73 -4.95 8.33 -5.20
C ARG A 73 -5.35 8.88 -6.55
N SER A 74 -4.75 8.32 -7.60
CA SER A 74 -5.09 8.69 -8.98
C SER A 74 -6.53 8.29 -9.34
N ARG A 75 -7.03 8.89 -10.44
CA ARG A 75 -8.40 8.67 -10.94
C ARG A 75 -8.69 7.22 -11.33
N ASN A 76 -7.67 6.47 -11.72
CA ASN A 76 -7.80 5.11 -12.23
C ASN A 76 -7.75 4.02 -11.15
N LYS A 77 -7.57 4.42 -9.88
CA LYS A 77 -7.49 3.46 -8.76
C LYS A 77 -8.83 3.24 -8.07
N THR A 78 -8.96 2.11 -7.41
CA THR A 78 -10.05 1.87 -6.44
C THR A 78 -9.99 2.96 -5.36
N ASN A 79 -11.12 3.48 -4.90
CA ASN A 79 -11.19 4.67 -4.03
C ASN A 79 -10.51 5.90 -4.66
N SER A 80 -10.77 6.13 -5.95
CA SER A 80 -10.16 7.22 -6.71
C SER A 80 -10.36 8.58 -6.01
N LEU A 81 -9.35 9.44 -6.08
CA LEU A 81 -9.33 10.78 -5.48
C LEU A 81 -9.41 10.82 -3.94
N LYS A 82 -9.46 9.68 -3.27
CA LYS A 82 -9.35 9.62 -1.81
C LYS A 82 -7.90 9.83 -1.38
N TRP A 83 -7.75 10.35 -0.17
CA TRP A 83 -6.46 10.51 0.48
C TRP A 83 -6.10 9.28 1.29
N GLU A 84 -4.81 9.04 1.42
CA GLU A 84 -4.24 7.88 2.12
C GLU A 84 -2.87 8.23 2.72
N VAL A 85 -2.37 7.38 3.60
CA VAL A 85 -0.94 7.31 3.89
C VAL A 85 -0.30 6.32 2.93
N THR A 86 1.00 6.42 2.72
CA THR A 86 1.77 5.50 1.86
C THR A 86 1.57 4.05 2.29
N GLY A 87 1.35 3.15 1.34
CA GLY A 87 1.26 1.73 1.66
C GLY A 87 0.84 0.84 0.51
N GLY A 88 1.14 -0.44 0.66
CA GLY A 88 0.81 -1.46 -0.33
C GLY A 88 1.10 -2.86 0.16
N SER A 89 0.91 -3.83 -0.72
CA SER A 89 1.24 -5.22 -0.44
C SER A 89 2.74 -5.46 -0.63
N ILE A 90 3.35 -6.25 0.25
CA ILE A 90 4.73 -6.68 0.00
C ILE A 90 4.76 -7.72 -1.12
N ILE A 91 5.77 -7.65 -1.97
CA ILE A 91 5.97 -8.63 -3.03
C ILE A 91 6.70 -9.87 -2.51
N SER A 92 6.63 -10.96 -3.27
CA SER A 92 7.29 -12.21 -2.93
C SER A 92 8.77 -12.01 -2.63
N GLY A 93 9.22 -12.60 -1.54
CA GLY A 93 10.61 -12.52 -1.05
C GLY A 93 10.92 -11.29 -0.19
N GLU A 94 10.05 -10.30 -0.11
CA GLU A 94 10.24 -9.15 0.78
C GLU A 94 9.92 -9.47 2.24
N THR A 95 10.56 -8.73 3.13
CA THR A 95 10.12 -8.58 4.52
C THR A 95 9.15 -7.40 4.64
N PRO A 96 8.31 -7.29 5.69
CA PRO A 96 7.44 -6.13 5.87
C PRO A 96 8.19 -4.80 5.83
N ARG A 97 9.40 -4.72 6.41
CA ARG A 97 10.22 -3.50 6.41
C ARG A 97 10.77 -3.16 5.03
N THR A 98 11.23 -4.15 4.27
CA THR A 98 11.74 -3.92 2.90
C THR A 98 10.62 -3.50 1.96
N GLY A 99 9.43 -4.11 2.06
CA GLY A 99 8.25 -3.68 1.32
C GLY A 99 7.82 -2.26 1.70
N ALA A 100 7.86 -1.90 2.98
CA ALA A 100 7.51 -0.56 3.44
C ALA A 100 8.43 0.54 2.86
N VAL A 101 9.75 0.32 2.81
CA VAL A 101 10.67 1.30 2.21
C VAL A 101 10.58 1.33 0.70
N ARG A 102 10.25 0.21 0.02
CA ARG A 102 9.96 0.19 -1.42
C ARG A 102 8.73 1.03 -1.73
N GLU A 103 7.60 0.79 -1.07
CA GLU A 103 6.36 1.56 -1.25
C GLU A 103 6.59 3.06 -0.98
N LEU A 104 7.31 3.39 0.10
CA LEU A 104 7.66 4.77 0.42
C LEU A 104 8.45 5.43 -0.70
N LEU A 105 9.44 4.72 -1.27
CA LEU A 105 10.25 5.21 -2.38
C LEU A 105 9.42 5.36 -3.66
N GLU A 106 8.60 4.37 -4.00
CA GLU A 106 7.81 4.36 -5.25
C GLU A 106 6.75 5.45 -5.26
N GLU A 107 5.97 5.57 -4.18
CA GLU A 107 4.84 6.52 -4.11
C GLU A 107 5.26 7.96 -3.83
N THR A 108 6.40 8.16 -3.14
CA THR A 108 6.78 9.50 -2.65
C THR A 108 8.17 9.96 -3.06
N GLY A 109 9.04 9.05 -3.50
CA GLY A 109 10.45 9.33 -3.76
C GLY A 109 11.32 9.41 -2.51
N ILE A 110 10.76 9.25 -1.31
CA ILE A 110 11.51 9.28 -0.03
C ILE A 110 12.33 7.99 0.10
N ARG A 111 13.62 8.15 0.37
CA ARG A 111 14.56 7.04 0.61
C ARG A 111 14.81 6.88 2.10
N LYS A 112 14.64 5.65 2.59
CA LYS A 112 14.93 5.24 3.97
C LYS A 112 15.55 3.86 4.00
N SER A 113 16.31 3.58 5.04
CA SER A 113 16.71 2.20 5.36
C SER A 113 15.60 1.49 6.13
N PRO A 114 15.42 0.17 5.96
CA PRO A 114 14.41 -0.60 6.70
C PRO A 114 14.53 -0.45 8.23
N GLU A 115 15.76 -0.30 8.74
CA GLU A 115 16.08 -0.14 10.15
C GLU A 115 15.60 1.19 10.74
N ASP A 116 15.47 2.24 9.90
CA ASP A 116 15.03 3.57 10.32
C ASP A 116 13.52 3.68 10.53
N LEU A 117 12.75 2.69 10.09
CA LEU A 117 11.31 2.65 10.33
C LEU A 117 11.01 2.14 11.75
N ILE A 118 10.11 2.82 12.43
CA ILE A 118 9.62 2.43 13.76
C ILE A 118 8.30 1.68 13.57
N GLU A 119 8.22 0.45 14.06
CA GLU A 119 6.98 -0.32 14.02
C GLU A 119 5.97 0.24 15.03
N LEU A 120 4.77 0.55 14.55
CA LEU A 120 3.68 1.09 15.36
C LEU A 120 2.69 0.01 15.78
N TYR A 121 2.32 -0.85 14.84
CA TYR A 121 1.37 -1.93 15.08
C TYR A 121 1.54 -3.07 14.07
N LYS A 122 1.05 -4.22 14.49
CA LYS A 122 0.82 -5.39 13.65
C LYS A 122 -0.53 -6.00 14.00
N TYR A 123 -1.36 -6.37 13.03
CA TYR A 123 -2.58 -7.12 13.28
C TYR A 123 -3.03 -7.92 12.06
N THR A 124 -3.81 -8.98 12.30
CA THR A 124 -4.41 -9.81 11.26
C THR A 124 -5.89 -9.41 11.06
N ASP A 125 -6.28 -9.19 9.83
CA ASP A 125 -7.67 -8.93 9.41
C ASP A 125 -8.21 -10.16 8.67
N ASP A 126 -8.96 -11.01 9.36
CA ASP A 126 -9.52 -12.24 8.81
C ASP A 126 -10.56 -11.97 7.71
N THR A 127 -11.23 -10.81 7.75
CA THR A 127 -12.25 -10.47 6.76
C THR A 127 -11.64 -10.06 5.41
N ARG A 128 -10.39 -9.62 5.41
CA ARG A 128 -9.65 -9.18 4.24
C ARG A 128 -8.51 -10.11 3.86
N HIS A 129 -8.27 -11.13 4.66
CA HIS A 129 -7.16 -12.05 4.50
C HIS A 129 -5.81 -11.32 4.41
N CYS A 130 -5.62 -10.32 5.29
CA CYS A 130 -4.43 -9.47 5.33
C CYS A 130 -3.78 -9.47 6.72
N ILE A 131 -2.46 -9.46 6.73
CA ILE A 131 -1.65 -9.15 7.90
C ILE A 131 -1.10 -7.74 7.68
N TYR A 132 -1.49 -6.79 8.52
CA TYR A 132 -1.10 -5.39 8.41
C TYR A 132 0.07 -5.05 9.32
N TYR A 133 1.04 -4.32 8.78
CA TYR A 133 2.12 -3.67 9.51
C TYR A 133 2.02 -2.15 9.33
N GLY A 134 1.98 -1.43 10.43
CA GLY A 134 2.07 0.04 10.44
C GLY A 134 3.46 0.48 10.90
N TYR A 135 4.08 1.37 10.12
CA TYR A 135 5.39 1.94 10.41
C TYR A 135 5.33 3.45 10.49
N LEU A 136 6.18 4.02 11.34
CA LEU A 136 6.46 5.46 11.39
C LEU A 136 7.79 5.72 10.69
N ASN A 137 7.76 6.66 9.75
CA ASN A 137 8.93 7.27 9.12
C ASN A 137 9.07 8.70 9.63
N ILE A 138 10.17 9.03 10.28
CA ILE A 138 10.46 10.38 10.77
C ILE A 138 11.43 11.06 9.81
N CYS A 139 11.04 12.23 9.30
CA CYS A 139 11.88 13.12 8.51
C CYS A 139 12.23 14.38 9.30
N ASP A 140 13.41 14.97 9.03
CA ASP A 140 13.81 16.20 9.70
C ASP A 140 12.87 17.36 9.33
N ASP A 141 12.49 17.45 8.06
CA ASP A 141 11.60 18.45 7.50
C ASP A 141 10.77 17.88 6.35
N GLU A 142 9.89 18.70 5.75
CA GLU A 142 9.15 18.32 4.55
C GLU A 142 10.10 17.94 3.41
N GLN A 143 9.89 16.75 2.85
CA GLN A 143 10.67 16.23 1.74
C GLN A 143 10.07 16.68 0.41
N HIS A 144 10.92 16.82 -0.61
CA HIS A 144 10.45 16.96 -1.97
C HIS A 144 9.84 15.63 -2.43
N ILE A 145 8.51 15.63 -2.69
CA ILE A 145 7.77 14.43 -3.06
C ILE A 145 7.81 14.25 -4.57
N LYS A 146 8.21 13.05 -4.99
CA LYS A 146 8.12 12.60 -6.37
C LYS A 146 7.01 11.56 -6.47
N LEU A 147 5.84 11.99 -6.94
CA LEU A 147 4.66 11.13 -7.08
C LEU A 147 4.88 10.04 -8.13
N GLN A 148 4.40 8.83 -7.84
CA GLN A 148 4.37 7.71 -8.77
C GLN A 148 3.27 7.94 -9.81
N GLN A 149 3.66 8.01 -11.08
CA GLN A 149 2.72 8.23 -12.17
C GLN A 149 1.69 7.08 -12.25
N GLY A 150 0.41 7.45 -12.31
CA GLY A 150 -0.70 6.48 -12.39
C GLY A 150 -1.19 5.95 -11.04
N GLU A 151 -0.39 6.07 -9.97
CA GLU A 151 -0.73 5.63 -8.62
C GLU A 151 -1.20 6.80 -7.74
N THR A 152 -0.38 7.83 -7.64
CA THR A 152 -0.62 9.04 -6.85
C THR A 152 -0.68 10.27 -7.74
N MET A 153 -1.55 11.24 -7.43
CA MET A 153 -1.72 12.44 -8.24
C MET A 153 -1.46 13.75 -7.48
N ASP A 154 -1.46 13.71 -6.17
CA ASP A 154 -1.22 14.88 -5.32
C ASP A 154 -0.68 14.46 -3.96
N TYR A 155 -0.11 15.39 -3.21
CA TYR A 155 0.33 15.18 -1.83
C TYR A 155 0.13 16.43 -0.99
N MET A 156 0.11 16.25 0.32
CA MET A 156 -0.09 17.35 1.25
C MET A 156 0.61 17.01 2.58
N TYR A 157 1.34 17.99 3.10
CA TYR A 157 1.78 17.99 4.49
C TYR A 157 0.81 18.84 5.31
N MET A 158 0.34 18.31 6.43
CA MET A 158 -0.56 19.02 7.33
C MET A 158 -0.13 18.84 8.78
N PRO A 159 -0.40 19.81 9.66
CA PRO A 159 -0.21 19.66 11.10
C PRO A 159 -0.91 18.39 11.62
N TYR A 160 -0.32 17.75 12.62
CA TYR A 160 -0.84 16.52 13.18
C TYR A 160 -2.28 16.63 13.68
N GLU A 161 -2.64 17.74 14.34
CA GLU A 161 -3.99 18.00 14.82
C GLU A 161 -5.01 18.05 13.67
N GLU A 162 -4.64 18.65 12.54
CA GLU A 162 -5.48 18.68 11.33
C GLU A 162 -5.58 17.30 10.69
N PHE A 163 -4.50 16.51 10.72
CA PHE A 163 -4.49 15.15 10.23
C PHE A 163 -5.48 14.24 10.97
N LEU A 164 -5.65 14.42 12.29
CA LEU A 164 -6.62 13.64 13.07
C LEU A 164 -8.05 13.80 12.58
N ASP A 165 -8.44 15.03 12.24
CA ASP A 165 -9.76 15.31 11.67
C ASP A 165 -9.84 14.87 10.21
N PHE A 166 -8.77 15.08 9.45
CA PHE A 166 -8.71 14.76 8.04
C PHE A 166 -8.80 13.27 7.76
N ILE A 167 -8.08 12.43 8.50
CA ILE A 167 -8.13 10.96 8.35
C ILE A 167 -9.54 10.41 8.65
N MET A 168 -10.33 11.11 9.47
CA MET A 168 -11.71 10.74 9.80
C MET A 168 -12.75 11.28 8.81
N SER A 169 -12.33 12.13 7.86
CA SER A 169 -13.21 12.73 6.87
C SER A 169 -13.57 11.76 5.73
N GLU A 170 -14.66 12.04 5.02
CA GLU A 170 -15.05 11.29 3.82
C GLU A 170 -14.03 11.36 2.68
N ARG A 171 -13.07 12.28 2.77
CA ARG A 171 -11.98 12.42 1.79
C ARG A 171 -10.90 11.35 1.92
N PHE A 172 -10.83 10.65 3.05
CA PHE A 172 -9.83 9.62 3.32
C PHE A 172 -10.36 8.21 3.01
N ILE A 173 -9.46 7.24 2.80
CA ILE A 173 -9.83 5.84 2.51
C ILE A 173 -10.52 5.22 3.74
N PRO A 174 -11.74 4.65 3.62
CA PRO A 174 -12.48 4.11 4.76
C PRO A 174 -11.77 2.98 5.51
N SER A 175 -10.94 2.19 4.79
CA SER A 175 -10.17 1.12 5.43
C SER A 175 -9.07 1.66 6.34
N GLU A 176 -8.46 2.78 5.99
CA GLU A 176 -7.44 3.42 6.84
C GLU A 176 -8.06 4.10 8.05
N GLN A 177 -9.23 4.70 7.90
CA GLN A 177 -9.99 5.23 9.04
C GLN A 177 -10.23 4.17 10.11
N ARG A 178 -10.64 2.95 9.68
CA ARG A 178 -10.84 1.83 10.61
C ARG A 178 -9.55 1.41 11.31
N ARG A 179 -8.47 1.26 10.56
CA ARG A 179 -7.15 0.91 11.11
C ARG A 179 -6.65 1.98 12.07
N PHE A 180 -6.78 3.23 11.69
CA PHE A 180 -6.38 4.34 12.56
C PHE A 180 -7.15 4.33 13.88
N LYS A 181 -8.48 4.12 13.86
CA LYS A 181 -9.29 3.99 15.09
C LYS A 181 -8.85 2.84 15.98
N LEU A 182 -8.49 1.69 15.39
CA LEU A 182 -8.06 0.52 16.15
C LEU A 182 -6.69 0.69 16.80
N HIS A 183 -5.81 1.48 16.19
CA HIS A 183 -4.41 1.59 16.58
C HIS A 183 -3.97 3.00 16.94
N SER A 184 -4.90 3.95 17.07
CA SER A 184 -4.60 5.36 17.35
C SER A 184 -3.75 5.56 18.61
N GLU A 185 -3.92 4.73 19.64
CA GLU A 185 -3.11 4.79 20.86
C GLU A 185 -1.61 4.50 20.62
N HIS A 186 -1.29 3.76 19.57
CA HIS A 186 0.09 3.46 19.18
C HIS A 186 0.67 4.51 18.21
N ILE A 187 -0.20 5.20 17.47
CA ILE A 187 0.19 6.21 16.48
C ILE A 187 0.34 7.59 17.13
N VAL A 188 -0.37 7.85 18.22
CA VAL A 188 -0.51 9.15 18.90
C VAL A 188 0.52 9.36 20.02
N LYS A 189 1.29 8.35 20.39
CA LYS A 189 2.36 8.44 21.43
C LYS A 189 3.71 8.72 20.83
#